data_4d9e706a2f28828aa9b3179c6c74f45d
#
_entry.id   4d9e706a2f28828aa9b3179c6c74f45d
#
_cell.length_a   1.000
_cell.length_b   1.000
_cell.length_c   1.000
_cell.angle_alpha   90.00
_cell.angle_beta   90.00
_cell.angle_gamma   90.00
#
_symmetry.space_group_name_H-M   'P 1'
#
loop_
_entity.id
_entity.type
_entity.pdbx_description
1 polymer ?
#
loop_
_entity_poly.entity_id
_entity_poly.type
_entity_poly.pdbx_seq_one_letter_code
_entity_poly.pdbx_strand_id
1 'polypeptide(L)'
;YDYDTVSAIGAEPERETGALSPTERRLAEAGLTEIVPDDTAILVHLVYATPENFTGKVLYTDLRRAYLLPEAARMLYRASECLRRERPGLRLLIYDAARPMSVQREMWNLVKGTPQYIYVSNPANGGGLHNYGAAVDLTLADGNSAPLPMGTPFDYFGQEAHIDREDELVAQGRITQQE
;
A
#
# COMPACT_ATOMS: atom_id res chain seq x y z
N TYR A 1 5.32 -2.40 18.52
CA TYR A 1 4.12 -1.75 17.97
C TYR A 1 2.93 -2.53 18.50
N ASP A 2 2.03 -1.84 19.20
CA ASP A 2 0.88 -2.42 19.89
C ASP A 2 -0.25 -2.52 18.86
N TYR A 3 -0.68 -3.73 18.52
CA TYR A 3 -1.72 -4.01 17.51
C TYR A 3 -3.12 -3.49 17.92
N ASP A 4 -3.32 -3.24 19.21
CA ASP A 4 -4.62 -2.80 19.74
C ASP A 4 -4.94 -1.31 19.47
N THR A 5 -4.03 -0.56 18.83
CA THR A 5 -4.23 0.85 18.53
C THR A 5 -4.48 1.19 17.06
N VAL A 6 -4.72 0.21 16.19
CA VAL A 6 -5.36 0.51 14.91
C VAL A 6 -6.84 0.77 15.21
N SER A 7 -7.09 1.87 15.90
CA SER A 7 -8.41 2.47 16.02
C SER A 7 -9.01 2.56 14.64
N ALA A 8 -10.27 2.16 14.53
CA ALA A 8 -11.10 2.32 13.35
C ALA A 8 -10.64 3.54 12.54
N ILE A 9 -10.32 3.32 11.25
CA ILE A 9 -9.89 4.37 10.32
C ILE A 9 -10.81 5.56 10.57
N GLY A 10 -10.29 6.58 11.27
CA GLY A 10 -11.08 7.73 11.66
C GLY A 10 -11.53 8.46 10.41
N ALA A 11 -12.80 8.76 10.32
CA ALA A 11 -13.49 9.54 9.30
C ALA A 11 -13.04 9.20 7.86
N GLU A 12 -13.97 8.68 7.07
CA GLU A 12 -13.82 8.49 5.63
C GLU A 12 -13.05 9.68 5.03
N PRO A 13 -11.97 9.44 4.26
CA PRO A 13 -11.34 10.54 3.54
C PRO A 13 -12.42 11.13 2.62
N GLU A 14 -12.83 12.37 2.92
CA GLU A 14 -13.71 13.14 2.02
C GLU A 14 -13.14 12.99 0.61
N ARG A 15 -13.95 12.51 -0.33
CA ARG A 15 -13.57 12.46 -1.75
C ARG A 15 -13.10 13.86 -2.12
N GLU A 16 -11.78 14.03 -2.29
CA GLU A 16 -11.24 15.28 -2.78
C GLU A 16 -11.70 15.45 -4.22
N THR A 17 -12.85 16.11 -4.40
CA THR A 17 -13.36 16.56 -5.71
C THR A 17 -12.57 17.76 -6.23
N GLY A 18 -11.46 18.10 -5.55
CA GLY A 18 -10.59 19.22 -5.85
C GLY A 18 -9.71 19.03 -7.09
N ALA A 19 -9.10 20.13 -7.54
CA ALA A 19 -8.10 20.12 -8.61
C ALA A 19 -6.92 19.21 -8.25
N LEU A 20 -6.33 18.56 -9.26
CA LEU A 20 -5.14 17.73 -9.08
C LEU A 20 -3.98 18.54 -8.48
N SER A 21 -3.29 17.96 -7.52
CA SER A 21 -2.06 18.52 -6.99
C SER A 21 -0.95 18.54 -8.06
N PRO A 22 0.16 19.24 -7.83
CA PRO A 22 1.29 19.23 -8.77
C PRO A 22 1.86 17.82 -9.01
N THR A 23 1.91 16.96 -7.97
CA THR A 23 2.39 15.59 -8.13
C THR A 23 1.38 14.73 -8.88
N GLU A 24 0.09 14.80 -8.53
CA GLU A 24 -0.98 14.06 -9.21
C GLU A 24 -1.08 14.43 -10.70
N ARG A 25 -0.96 15.72 -11.01
CA ARG A 25 -0.93 16.19 -12.40
C ARG A 25 0.23 15.57 -13.18
N ARG A 26 1.45 15.57 -12.62
CA ARG A 26 2.62 14.93 -13.28
C ARG A 26 2.41 13.44 -13.51
N LEU A 27 1.78 12.73 -12.57
CA LEU A 27 1.47 11.30 -12.72
C LEU A 27 0.45 11.09 -13.85
N ALA A 28 -0.60 11.89 -13.90
CA ALA A 28 -1.61 11.84 -14.96
C ALA A 28 -1.02 12.18 -16.34
N GLU A 29 -0.21 13.24 -16.43
CA GLU A 29 0.51 13.64 -17.65
C GLU A 29 1.52 12.58 -18.11
N ALA A 30 2.10 11.81 -17.20
CA ALA A 30 2.95 10.66 -17.51
C ALA A 30 2.16 9.43 -17.99
N GLY A 31 0.84 9.53 -18.11
CA GLY A 31 -0.04 8.48 -18.61
C GLY A 31 -0.48 7.45 -17.57
N LEU A 32 -0.29 7.71 -16.28
CA LEU A 32 -0.81 6.85 -15.23
C LEU A 32 -2.33 7.07 -15.06
N THR A 33 -3.01 5.99 -14.72
CA THR A 33 -4.46 5.98 -14.47
C THR A 33 -4.72 6.12 -12.98
N GLU A 34 -5.59 7.05 -12.59
CA GLU A 34 -6.09 7.15 -11.23
C GLU A 34 -6.94 5.92 -10.88
N ILE A 35 -6.71 5.36 -9.70
CA ILE A 35 -7.58 4.35 -9.12
C ILE A 35 -8.67 5.08 -8.32
N VAL A 36 -9.86 5.08 -8.88
CA VAL A 36 -11.02 5.73 -8.26
C VAL A 36 -11.56 4.83 -7.15
N PRO A 37 -11.61 5.29 -5.90
CA PRO A 37 -12.21 4.53 -4.82
C PRO A 37 -13.67 4.19 -5.09
N ASP A 38 -14.06 2.99 -4.69
CA ASP A 38 -15.44 2.49 -4.70
C ASP A 38 -15.67 1.78 -3.37
N ASP A 39 -16.53 2.34 -2.54
CA ASP A 39 -16.81 1.86 -1.17
C ASP A 39 -17.30 0.40 -1.14
N THR A 40 -17.68 -0.16 -2.26
CA THR A 40 -18.11 -1.57 -2.39
C THR A 40 -17.02 -2.51 -2.88
N ALA A 41 -15.88 -2.00 -3.37
CA ALA A 41 -14.89 -2.79 -4.08
C ALA A 41 -13.44 -2.42 -3.76
N ILE A 42 -13.07 -1.14 -3.82
CA ILE A 42 -11.69 -0.66 -3.66
C ILE A 42 -11.66 0.56 -2.75
N LEU A 43 -10.94 0.43 -1.65
CA LEU A 43 -10.63 1.51 -0.74
C LEU A 43 -9.21 2.02 -0.98
N VAL A 44 -8.95 3.30 -0.75
CA VAL A 44 -7.62 3.89 -0.87
C VAL A 44 -7.27 4.60 0.44
N HIS A 45 -6.19 4.16 1.07
CA HIS A 45 -5.61 4.77 2.25
C HIS A 45 -4.08 4.81 2.07
N LEU A 46 -3.57 5.87 1.45
CA LEU A 46 -2.14 6.00 1.20
C LEU A 46 -1.39 6.22 2.51
N VAL A 47 -0.76 5.18 3.05
CA VAL A 47 -0.11 5.21 4.37
C VAL A 47 1.03 6.24 4.44
N TYR A 48 1.72 6.51 3.32
CA TYR A 48 2.78 7.51 3.27
C TYR A 48 2.26 8.96 3.21
N ALA A 49 0.94 9.15 3.08
CA ALA A 49 0.27 10.43 3.27
C ALA A 49 -0.05 10.72 4.75
N THR A 50 0.25 9.77 5.64
CA THR A 50 0.09 9.85 7.10
C THR A 50 1.43 9.54 7.78
N PRO A 51 1.61 9.80 9.07
CA PRO A 51 2.80 9.36 9.82
C PRO A 51 2.75 7.87 10.20
N GLU A 52 1.67 7.14 9.92
CA GLU A 52 1.43 5.73 10.27
C GLU A 52 2.14 4.79 9.29
N ASN A 53 3.44 4.96 9.11
CA ASN A 53 4.31 4.17 8.26
C ASN A 53 5.68 3.98 8.93
N PHE A 54 6.53 3.11 8.39
CA PHE A 54 7.82 2.76 8.99
C PHE A 54 8.76 3.96 9.21
N THR A 55 8.56 5.08 8.52
CA THR A 55 9.37 6.28 8.68
C THR A 55 8.90 7.21 9.80
N GLY A 56 7.66 7.04 10.26
CA GLY A 56 6.99 7.93 11.22
C GLY A 56 6.73 9.34 10.70
N LYS A 57 6.78 9.55 9.37
CA LYS A 57 6.66 10.87 8.73
C LYS A 57 5.66 10.85 7.58
N VAL A 58 5.06 12.00 7.31
CA VAL A 58 4.30 12.23 6.09
C VAL A 58 5.28 12.43 4.93
N LEU A 59 5.33 11.46 4.01
CA LEU A 59 6.19 11.52 2.82
C LEU A 59 5.42 12.02 1.59
N TYR A 60 4.13 11.73 1.50
CA TYR A 60 3.25 12.23 0.44
C TYR A 60 2.64 13.56 0.85
N THR A 61 3.34 14.65 0.60
CA THR A 61 2.90 15.99 1.01
C THR A 61 1.72 16.51 0.19
N ASP A 62 1.64 16.12 -1.09
CA ASP A 62 0.62 16.56 -2.05
C ASP A 62 0.02 15.41 -2.90
N LEU A 63 0.28 14.14 -2.57
CA LEU A 63 -0.29 12.97 -3.23
C LEU A 63 -1.34 12.33 -2.30
N ARG A 64 -2.60 12.35 -2.74
CA ARG A 64 -3.75 11.82 -2.00
C ARG A 64 -4.49 10.72 -2.76
N ARG A 65 -4.24 10.59 -4.06
CA ARG A 65 -4.88 9.64 -4.97
C ARG A 65 -3.89 8.58 -5.39
N ALA A 66 -4.38 7.35 -5.56
CA ALA A 66 -3.57 6.24 -6.06
C ALA A 66 -3.53 6.25 -7.59
N TYR A 67 -2.35 6.05 -8.16
CA TYR A 67 -2.13 5.98 -9.60
C TYR A 67 -1.37 4.73 -9.97
N LEU A 68 -1.71 4.12 -11.11
CA LEU A 68 -1.00 2.96 -11.67
C LEU A 68 -0.84 3.12 -13.19
N LEU A 69 0.06 2.36 -13.79
CA LEU A 69 0.06 2.16 -15.23
C LEU A 69 -1.31 1.62 -15.67
N PRO A 70 -1.81 1.99 -16.87
CA PRO A 70 -3.13 1.54 -17.34
C PRO A 70 -3.31 0.02 -17.30
N GLU A 71 -2.29 -0.75 -17.61
CA GLU A 71 -2.31 -2.21 -17.53
C GLU A 71 -2.48 -2.70 -16.10
N ALA A 72 -1.65 -2.18 -15.16
CA ALA A 72 -1.72 -2.54 -13.75
C ALA A 72 -3.08 -2.16 -13.14
N ALA A 73 -3.61 -0.99 -13.51
CA ALA A 73 -4.96 -0.56 -13.09
C ALA A 73 -6.04 -1.54 -13.57
N ARG A 74 -6.00 -1.98 -14.84
CA ARG A 74 -6.93 -2.99 -15.34
C ARG A 74 -6.83 -4.32 -14.59
N MET A 75 -5.62 -4.76 -14.28
CA MET A 75 -5.40 -5.99 -13.49
C MET A 75 -5.96 -5.85 -12.09
N LEU A 76 -5.77 -4.70 -11.43
CA LEU A 76 -6.32 -4.42 -10.10
C LEU A 76 -7.85 -4.45 -10.10
N TYR A 77 -8.52 -3.80 -11.07
CA TYR A 77 -9.98 -3.84 -11.18
C TYR A 77 -10.50 -5.26 -11.41
N ARG A 78 -9.83 -6.05 -12.24
CA ARG A 78 -10.19 -7.47 -12.44
C ARG A 78 -10.02 -8.29 -11.15
N ALA A 79 -8.95 -8.06 -10.39
CA ALA A 79 -8.75 -8.71 -9.10
C ALA A 79 -9.88 -8.36 -8.12
N SER A 80 -10.27 -7.09 -8.06
CA SER A 80 -11.40 -6.63 -7.26
C SER A 80 -12.73 -7.30 -7.65
N GLU A 81 -13.00 -7.43 -8.94
CA GLU A 81 -14.20 -8.14 -9.44
C GLU A 81 -14.18 -9.63 -9.07
N CYS A 82 -13.03 -10.29 -9.17
CA CYS A 82 -12.87 -11.68 -8.73
C CYS A 82 -13.11 -11.83 -7.22
N LEU A 83 -12.48 -10.97 -6.42
CA LEU A 83 -12.66 -10.96 -4.97
C LEU A 83 -14.14 -10.82 -4.60
N ARG A 84 -14.85 -9.86 -5.19
CA ARG A 84 -16.27 -9.63 -4.92
C ARG A 84 -17.15 -10.83 -5.23
N ARG A 85 -16.80 -11.62 -6.28
CA ARG A 85 -17.54 -12.84 -6.61
C ARG A 85 -17.26 -13.98 -5.66
N GLU A 86 -15.99 -14.15 -5.26
CA GLU A 86 -15.56 -15.28 -4.43
C GLU A 86 -15.77 -15.03 -2.94
N ARG A 87 -15.64 -13.79 -2.50
CA ARG A 87 -15.74 -13.35 -1.10
C ARG A 87 -16.59 -12.09 -0.98
N PRO A 88 -17.91 -12.17 -1.16
CA PRO A 88 -18.81 -11.03 -0.97
C PRO A 88 -18.63 -10.41 0.41
N GLY A 89 -18.45 -9.09 0.46
CA GLY A 89 -18.21 -8.36 1.70
C GLY A 89 -16.73 -8.05 2.00
N LEU A 90 -15.78 -8.64 1.25
CA LEU A 90 -14.38 -8.21 1.28
C LEU A 90 -14.10 -7.19 0.18
N ARG A 91 -13.16 -6.29 0.45
CA ARG A 91 -12.72 -5.22 -0.43
C ARG A 91 -11.19 -5.18 -0.50
N LEU A 92 -10.64 -4.65 -1.58
CA LEU A 92 -9.23 -4.28 -1.63
C LEU A 92 -9.03 -2.95 -0.91
N LEU A 93 -8.01 -2.86 -0.07
CA LEU A 93 -7.58 -1.62 0.59
C LEU A 93 -6.16 -1.31 0.15
N ILE A 94 -6.00 -0.26 -0.64
CA ILE A 94 -4.71 0.17 -1.21
C ILE A 94 -3.96 1.02 -0.19
N TYR A 95 -2.72 0.64 0.11
CA TYR A 95 -1.80 1.34 1.00
C TYR A 95 -0.76 2.16 0.25
N ASP A 96 -0.31 1.71 -0.93
CA ASP A 96 0.59 2.45 -1.81
C ASP A 96 0.41 2.03 -3.27
N ALA A 97 0.75 2.94 -4.21
CA ALA A 97 0.69 2.70 -5.64
C ALA A 97 1.88 3.38 -6.35
N ALA A 98 1.65 4.28 -7.30
CA ALA A 98 2.74 5.03 -7.91
C ALA A 98 3.42 5.95 -6.89
N ARG A 99 4.71 5.71 -6.66
CA ARG A 99 5.54 6.41 -5.67
C ARG A 99 6.51 7.36 -6.38
N PRO A 100 6.47 8.67 -6.06
CA PRO A 100 7.46 9.60 -6.61
C PRO A 100 8.90 9.19 -6.25
N MET A 101 9.83 9.36 -7.20
CA MET A 101 11.24 9.01 -6.99
C MET A 101 11.89 9.84 -5.86
N SER A 102 11.40 11.06 -5.60
CA SER A 102 11.83 11.87 -4.44
C SER A 102 11.56 11.16 -3.13
N VAL A 103 10.37 10.59 -2.98
CA VAL A 103 9.96 9.82 -1.80
C VAL A 103 10.80 8.55 -1.67
N GLN A 104 11.04 7.84 -2.77
CA GLN A 104 11.93 6.66 -2.76
C GLN A 104 13.33 7.01 -2.24
N ARG A 105 13.87 8.18 -2.60
CA ARG A 105 15.17 8.65 -2.09
C ARG A 105 15.12 8.94 -0.59
N GLU A 106 14.03 9.50 -0.09
CA GLU A 106 13.86 9.74 1.36
C GLU A 106 13.84 8.42 2.12
N MET A 107 13.03 7.45 1.69
CA MET A 107 12.97 6.10 2.27
C MET A 107 14.34 5.43 2.27
N TRP A 108 15.03 5.44 1.12
CA TRP A 108 16.37 4.87 0.99
C TRP A 108 17.37 5.52 1.95
N ASN A 109 17.33 6.84 2.11
CA ASN A 109 18.23 7.55 2.99
C ASN A 109 18.05 7.18 4.47
N LEU A 110 16.87 6.71 4.85
CA LEU A 110 16.60 6.22 6.22
C LEU A 110 17.19 4.84 6.47
N VAL A 111 17.20 3.96 5.47
CA VAL A 111 17.58 2.56 5.63
C VAL A 111 18.98 2.23 5.12
N LYS A 112 19.57 3.05 4.24
CA LYS A 112 20.92 2.80 3.73
C LYS A 112 21.93 2.73 4.89
N GLY A 113 22.75 1.68 4.88
CA GLY A 113 23.71 1.44 5.96
C GLY A 113 23.13 0.75 7.20
N THR A 114 21.87 0.34 7.18
CA THR A 114 21.21 -0.51 8.17
C THR A 114 20.86 -1.86 7.56
N PRO A 115 20.59 -2.94 8.33
CA PRO A 115 20.12 -4.21 7.78
C PRO A 115 18.81 -4.11 6.97
N GLN A 116 17.99 -3.10 7.24
CA GLN A 116 16.70 -2.87 6.58
C GLN A 116 16.82 -2.40 5.13
N TYR A 117 18.03 -2.09 4.63
CA TYR A 117 18.21 -1.63 3.25
C TYR A 117 17.68 -2.62 2.20
N ILE A 118 17.60 -3.91 2.54
CA ILE A 118 17.10 -4.96 1.63
C ILE A 118 15.62 -4.83 1.29
N TYR A 119 14.84 -4.15 2.14
CA TYR A 119 13.39 -3.93 1.95
C TYR A 119 13.06 -2.69 1.13
N VAL A 120 14.04 -1.82 0.85
CA VAL A 120 13.80 -0.58 0.11
C VAL A 120 14.67 -0.52 -1.13
N SER A 121 14.06 -0.42 -2.30
CA SER A 121 14.77 -0.36 -3.58
C SER A 121 15.68 0.87 -3.66
N ASN A 122 16.93 0.64 -4.11
CA ASN A 122 17.91 1.72 -4.24
C ASN A 122 17.56 2.65 -5.43
N PRO A 123 17.30 3.94 -5.19
CA PRO A 123 16.97 4.89 -6.25
C PRO A 123 18.12 5.13 -7.26
N ALA A 124 19.39 4.88 -6.87
CA ALA A 124 20.51 4.97 -7.80
C ALA A 124 20.49 3.88 -8.88
N ASN A 125 19.79 2.76 -8.63
CA ASN A 125 19.60 1.67 -9.58
C ASN A 125 18.24 1.76 -10.31
N GLY A 126 17.61 2.94 -10.37
CA GLY A 126 16.31 3.15 -11.00
C GLY A 126 15.11 3.01 -10.05
N GLY A 127 15.34 2.72 -8.77
CA GLY A 127 14.26 2.52 -7.80
C GLY A 127 13.56 1.17 -7.92
N GLY A 128 12.28 1.11 -7.56
CA GLY A 128 11.43 -0.08 -7.60
C GLY A 128 10.22 0.09 -8.53
N LEU A 129 9.41 -0.95 -8.65
CA LEU A 129 8.22 -0.98 -9.54
C LEU A 129 7.20 0.11 -9.20
N HIS A 130 7.06 0.49 -7.93
CA HIS A 130 6.21 1.61 -7.51
C HIS A 130 6.58 2.93 -8.19
N ASN A 131 7.87 3.17 -8.43
CA ASN A 131 8.32 4.41 -9.07
C ASN A 131 7.90 4.53 -10.54
N TYR A 132 7.45 3.42 -11.11
CA TYR A 132 6.94 3.34 -12.49
C TYR A 132 5.42 3.11 -12.55
N GLY A 133 4.73 3.08 -11.39
CA GLY A 133 3.31 2.77 -11.32
C GLY A 133 2.97 1.31 -11.67
N ALA A 134 3.94 0.40 -11.57
CA ALA A 134 3.79 -1.01 -11.93
C ALA A 134 3.59 -1.93 -10.71
N ALA A 135 3.49 -1.37 -9.51
CA ALA A 135 3.22 -2.12 -8.28
C ALA A 135 2.17 -1.40 -7.42
N VAL A 136 1.49 -2.16 -6.61
CA VAL A 136 0.52 -1.72 -5.61
C VAL A 136 0.73 -2.52 -4.34
N ASP A 137 0.77 -1.84 -3.19
CA ASP A 137 0.68 -2.46 -1.87
C ASP A 137 -0.77 -2.38 -1.42
N LEU A 138 -1.34 -3.51 -1.05
CA LEU A 138 -2.74 -3.60 -0.64
C LEU A 138 -2.95 -4.70 0.40
N THR A 139 -4.08 -4.61 1.09
CA THR A 139 -4.62 -5.68 1.94
C THR A 139 -6.09 -5.91 1.63
N LEU A 140 -6.71 -6.84 2.34
CA LEU A 140 -8.15 -7.04 2.35
C LEU A 140 -8.77 -6.25 3.48
N ALA A 141 -9.94 -5.68 3.25
CA ALA A 141 -10.78 -5.06 4.27
C ALA A 141 -12.16 -5.70 4.33
N ASP A 142 -12.74 -5.71 5.51
CA ASP A 142 -14.10 -6.21 5.76
C ASP A 142 -15.18 -5.18 5.38
N GLY A 143 -16.45 -5.54 5.63
CA GLY A 143 -17.62 -4.69 5.38
C GLY A 143 -17.62 -3.36 6.16
N ASN A 144 -16.81 -3.23 7.20
CA ASN A 144 -16.65 -2.02 8.01
C ASN A 144 -15.41 -1.20 7.62
N SER A 145 -14.74 -1.55 6.53
CA SER A 145 -13.46 -0.95 6.08
C SER A 145 -12.27 -1.28 6.98
N ALA A 146 -12.41 -2.22 7.93
CA ALA A 146 -11.32 -2.64 8.78
C ALA A 146 -10.39 -3.62 8.03
N PRO A 147 -9.07 -3.41 8.04
CA PRO A 147 -8.13 -4.34 7.42
C PRO A 147 -8.17 -5.69 8.12
N LEU A 148 -8.08 -6.77 7.34
CA LEU A 148 -7.96 -8.11 7.90
C LEU A 148 -6.54 -8.36 8.41
N PRO A 149 -6.38 -9.17 9.49
CA PRO A 149 -5.08 -9.64 9.92
C PRO A 149 -4.38 -10.44 8.80
N MET A 150 -3.11 -10.12 8.52
CA MET A 150 -2.29 -10.75 7.47
C MET A 150 -0.97 -11.28 8.03
N GLY A 151 -0.92 -11.59 9.34
CA GLY A 151 0.25 -12.11 10.04
C GLY A 151 1.26 -11.06 10.46
N THR A 152 1.41 -9.98 9.70
CA THR A 152 2.29 -8.85 10.02
C THR A 152 1.63 -7.52 9.67
N PRO A 153 2.06 -6.42 10.33
CA PRO A 153 1.70 -5.08 9.87
C PRO A 153 2.23 -4.79 8.48
N PHE A 154 1.65 -3.80 7.83
CA PHE A 154 2.23 -3.22 6.62
C PHE A 154 3.66 -2.71 6.89
N ASP A 155 4.57 -2.90 5.92
CA ASP A 155 5.99 -2.52 6.04
C ASP A 155 6.74 -3.19 7.22
N TYR A 156 6.33 -4.37 7.63
CA TYR A 156 7.05 -5.12 8.66
C TYR A 156 8.38 -5.67 8.12
N PHE A 157 9.49 -5.26 8.74
CA PHE A 157 10.85 -5.65 8.35
C PHE A 157 11.39 -6.79 9.23
N GLY A 158 10.70 -7.92 9.21
CA GLY A 158 11.05 -9.10 9.98
C GLY A 158 10.84 -10.40 9.23
N GLN A 159 11.27 -11.50 9.84
CA GLN A 159 11.24 -12.82 9.20
C GLN A 159 9.83 -13.32 8.92
N GLU A 160 8.84 -12.87 9.70
CA GLU A 160 7.44 -13.23 9.57
C GLU A 160 6.80 -12.71 8.27
N ALA A 161 7.40 -11.67 7.65
CA ALA A 161 6.97 -11.15 6.36
C ALA A 161 7.61 -11.86 5.15
N HIS A 162 8.43 -12.89 5.38
CA HIS A 162 9.09 -13.63 4.31
C HIS A 162 8.21 -14.77 3.83
N ILE A 163 7.76 -14.70 2.57
CA ILE A 163 6.84 -15.67 1.94
C ILE A 163 7.44 -17.08 1.75
N ASP A 164 8.74 -17.24 1.87
CA ASP A 164 9.43 -18.52 1.78
C ASP A 164 9.53 -19.25 3.14
N ARG A 165 8.96 -18.69 4.20
CA ARG A 165 9.02 -19.24 5.57
C ARG A 165 7.66 -19.51 6.19
N GLU A 166 6.59 -19.44 5.44
CA GLU A 166 5.21 -19.59 5.93
C GLU A 166 5.02 -20.89 6.71
N ASP A 167 5.40 -22.04 6.13
CA ASP A 167 5.25 -23.35 6.78
C ASP A 167 6.02 -23.43 8.12
N GLU A 168 7.23 -22.86 8.16
CA GLU A 168 8.03 -22.81 9.37
C GLU A 168 7.38 -21.92 10.44
N LEU A 169 6.90 -20.75 10.06
CA LEU A 169 6.28 -19.79 10.96
C LEU A 169 4.96 -20.32 11.52
N VAL A 170 4.15 -21.01 10.71
CA VAL A 170 2.94 -21.71 11.16
C VAL A 170 3.31 -22.83 12.14
N ALA A 171 4.31 -23.64 11.84
CA ALA A 171 4.74 -24.73 12.73
C ALA A 171 5.26 -24.22 14.09
N GLN A 172 5.84 -23.01 14.12
CA GLN A 172 6.29 -22.32 15.33
C GLN A 172 5.16 -21.57 16.06
N GLY A 173 3.96 -21.50 15.50
CA GLY A 173 2.83 -20.75 16.05
C GLY A 173 3.02 -19.22 16.03
N ARG A 174 3.87 -18.71 15.13
CA ARG A 174 4.16 -17.28 14.97
C ARG A 174 3.18 -16.57 14.04
N ILE A 175 2.60 -17.31 13.12
CA ILE A 175 1.45 -16.93 12.29
C ILE A 175 0.44 -18.07 12.27
N THR A 176 -0.80 -17.80 11.93
CA THR A 176 -1.83 -18.82 11.74
C THR A 176 -1.82 -19.34 10.30
N GLN A 177 -2.45 -20.50 10.05
CA GLN A 177 -2.62 -21.03 8.69
C GLN A 177 -3.47 -20.11 7.80
N GLN A 178 -4.24 -19.23 8.38
CA GLN A 178 -5.12 -18.30 7.66
C GLN A 178 -4.40 -17.00 7.29
N GLU A 179 -3.48 -16.57 8.11
CA GLU A 179 -2.59 -15.43 7.87
C GLU A 179 -1.54 -15.76 6.84
#